data_7f4688b92025c4a8eb42b8a80799a42b
#
_entry.id   7f4688b92025c4a8eb42b8a80799a42b
#
_cell.length_a   1.000
_cell.length_b   1.000
_cell.length_c   1.000
_cell.angle_alpha   90.00
_cell.angle_beta   90.00
_cell.angle_gamma   90.00
#
_symmetry.space_group_name_H-M   'P 1'
#
loop_
_entity.id
_entity.type
_entity.pdbx_description
1 polymer ?
#
loop_
_entity_poly.entity_id
_entity_poly.type
_entity_poly.pdbx_seq_one_letter_code
_entity_poly.pdbx_strand_id
1 'polypeptide(L)'
;SCGGSRFYETPNIDRIARQGVMFTQGYAACQVSSPSRASIMTGKSPARHGITNWIGEASGEAWRKMGRHSKLLPAEYAWKMSQEEQTLPETLKQHGYKTFMAGKWHIGGEGSTPEDHGFEINIGGFEAGSPVGGYFSPYKNPKLPDGPKGENLSMRLAQETSKFIGEQTKKNKKQPFFAYLSFYAVHGPIQTTEENWNYFRNKADSMGIAPEGFKVDRTLPVRQKQDNPIYAGLIKQMDDAVGVVLDKLEELGLMENTLIIFTGDNGGVSSGDNYSTSCLPLRGGKGRQWEGGLRVPFIIQDPDCPLHGTTTDVPVIGTDFYPTILEYAGLPLLPEQHVDGRSLIPVLEGSELPSRALYWHYPHYGNQGGEPSSVIRDGDWKLIHYYEDGRNELYNLKIDETESEPLNAQYPDKVEFLSQKLSVWLTEAGAKYPTPDSQYDPVKEAAYKKRVQTDNLLRLEKERKQQLSPGFEPNKTWWDSKVID
;
A
#
# COMPACT_ATOMS: atom_id res chain seq x y z
N SER A 1 -14.43 -5.85 10.37
CA SER A 1 -12.95 -5.79 10.34
C SER A 1 -12.43 -4.79 11.37
N CYS A 2 -11.23 -5.02 11.90
CA CYS A 2 -10.56 -4.10 12.82
C CYS A 2 -10.33 -2.71 12.20
N GLY A 3 -10.22 -2.61 10.88
CA GLY A 3 -10.16 -1.35 10.13
C GLY A 3 -11.47 -0.56 10.02
N GLY A 4 -12.53 -0.96 10.74
CA GLY A 4 -13.81 -0.22 10.82
C GLY A 4 -14.80 -0.50 9.69
N SER A 5 -14.46 -1.27 8.67
CA SER A 5 -15.41 -1.64 7.61
C SER A 5 -16.53 -2.53 8.14
N ARG A 6 -17.77 -2.17 7.81
CA ARG A 6 -18.95 -3.02 8.03
C ARG A 6 -19.19 -4.00 6.89
N PHE A 7 -18.63 -3.74 5.74
CA PHE A 7 -18.80 -4.54 4.52
C PHE A 7 -17.78 -5.65 4.41
N TYR A 8 -16.48 -5.32 4.59
CA TYR A 8 -15.39 -6.30 4.54
C TYR A 8 -15.28 -7.13 5.83
N GLU A 9 -14.91 -8.38 5.68
CA GLU A 9 -14.74 -9.33 6.78
C GLU A 9 -13.31 -9.87 6.78
N THR A 10 -12.60 -9.65 7.89
CA THR A 10 -11.18 -9.96 8.03
C THR A 10 -10.89 -10.62 9.38
N PRO A 11 -11.52 -11.77 9.71
CA PRO A 11 -11.41 -12.37 11.03
C PRO A 11 -9.98 -12.76 11.42
N ASN A 12 -9.13 -13.12 10.46
CA ASN A 12 -7.74 -13.51 10.71
C ASN A 12 -6.81 -12.29 10.90
N ILE A 13 -6.99 -11.24 10.12
CA ILE A 13 -6.30 -9.96 10.35
C ILE A 13 -6.75 -9.35 11.68
N ASP A 14 -8.04 -9.44 12.00
CA ASP A 14 -8.60 -9.03 13.29
C ASP A 14 -7.99 -9.84 14.46
N ARG A 15 -7.57 -11.08 14.22
CA ARG A 15 -6.86 -11.92 15.20
C ARG A 15 -5.48 -11.35 15.52
N ILE A 16 -4.72 -10.88 14.51
CA ILE A 16 -3.46 -10.19 14.73
C ILE A 16 -3.69 -8.92 15.57
N ALA A 17 -4.72 -8.12 15.24
CA ALA A 17 -5.05 -6.91 15.97
C ALA A 17 -5.44 -7.16 17.43
N ARG A 18 -6.16 -8.25 17.71
CA ARG A 18 -6.52 -8.63 19.09
C ARG A 18 -5.33 -9.08 19.94
N GLN A 19 -4.27 -9.54 19.32
CA GLN A 19 -3.05 -10.02 19.99
C GLN A 19 -1.90 -9.03 19.88
N GLY A 20 -2.10 -7.91 19.22
CA GLY A 20 -1.08 -6.89 18.97
C GLY A 20 -1.56 -5.49 19.28
N VAL A 21 -0.88 -4.52 18.73
CA VAL A 21 -1.20 -3.09 18.77
C VAL A 21 -1.56 -2.62 17.37
N MET A 22 -2.70 -1.96 17.23
CA MET A 22 -3.12 -1.33 15.98
C MET A 22 -2.82 0.17 16.03
N PHE A 23 -2.01 0.64 15.09
CA PHE A 23 -1.70 2.06 14.92
C PHE A 23 -2.76 2.71 14.05
N THR A 24 -3.60 3.55 14.63
CA THR A 24 -4.70 4.21 13.91
C THR A 24 -4.20 5.28 12.94
N GLN A 25 -2.97 5.75 13.12
CA GLN A 25 -2.28 6.71 12.26
C GLN A 25 -1.00 6.10 11.66
N GLY A 26 -1.14 4.89 11.12
CA GLY A 26 -0.09 4.20 10.38
C GLY A 26 -0.09 4.58 8.90
N TYR A 27 1.09 4.88 8.37
CA TYR A 27 1.25 5.41 7.02
C TYR A 27 2.15 4.55 6.15
N ALA A 28 1.78 4.42 4.88
CA ALA A 28 2.69 4.03 3.83
C ALA A 28 3.67 5.19 3.52
N ALA A 29 4.89 4.89 3.12
CA ALA A 29 5.88 5.91 2.77
C ALA A 29 5.59 6.60 1.42
N CYS A 30 4.63 6.08 0.65
CA CYS A 30 4.15 6.67 -0.60
C CYS A 30 2.72 6.19 -0.88
N GLN A 31 1.98 6.95 -1.68
CA GLN A 31 0.63 6.60 -2.14
C GLN A 31 0.59 5.53 -3.24
N VAL A 32 1.76 5.00 -3.68
CA VAL A 32 1.89 3.92 -4.68
C VAL A 32 2.93 2.89 -4.26
N SER A 33 2.88 1.71 -4.89
CA SER A 33 3.53 0.48 -4.41
C SER A 33 5.06 0.51 -4.35
N SER A 34 5.75 0.73 -5.48
CA SER A 34 7.22 0.55 -5.54
C SER A 34 7.98 1.41 -4.55
N PRO A 35 7.70 2.73 -4.44
CA PRO A 35 8.38 3.58 -3.47
C PRO A 35 8.16 3.12 -2.03
N SER A 36 6.92 2.78 -1.67
CA SER A 36 6.58 2.34 -0.32
C SER A 36 7.26 1.01 0.04
N ARG A 37 7.32 0.07 -0.90
CA ARG A 37 8.01 -1.22 -0.72
C ARG A 37 9.52 -1.05 -0.57
N ALA A 38 10.14 -0.20 -1.39
CA ALA A 38 11.56 0.14 -1.25
C ALA A 38 11.85 0.78 0.11
N SER A 39 10.95 1.64 0.59
CA SER A 39 11.06 2.26 1.93
C SER A 39 11.01 1.24 3.07
N ILE A 40 10.18 0.20 2.98
CA ILE A 40 10.17 -0.90 3.96
C ILE A 40 11.51 -1.65 3.96
N MET A 41 12.10 -1.89 2.79
CA MET A 41 13.35 -2.63 2.65
C MET A 41 14.58 -1.83 3.09
N THR A 42 14.54 -0.50 3.00
CA THR A 42 15.71 0.35 3.19
C THR A 42 15.66 1.24 4.45
N GLY A 43 14.47 1.46 5.02
CA GLY A 43 14.28 2.44 6.10
C GLY A 43 14.46 3.89 5.66
N LYS A 44 14.44 4.14 4.33
CA LYS A 44 14.58 5.47 3.70
C LYS A 44 13.32 5.91 3.02
N SER A 45 13.10 7.21 2.95
CA SER A 45 12.01 7.81 2.18
C SER A 45 12.23 7.69 0.66
N PRO A 46 11.16 7.73 -0.16
CA PRO A 46 11.26 7.68 -1.60
C PRO A 46 12.19 8.73 -2.21
N ALA A 47 12.23 9.94 -1.66
CA ALA A 47 13.14 10.99 -2.12
C ALA A 47 14.62 10.60 -1.98
N ARG A 48 14.99 9.81 -0.96
CA ARG A 48 16.37 9.37 -0.72
C ARG A 48 16.77 8.17 -1.56
N HIS A 49 15.95 7.11 -1.63
CA HIS A 49 16.30 5.93 -2.45
C HIS A 49 15.98 6.12 -3.95
N GLY A 50 15.34 7.23 -4.33
CA GLY A 50 15.14 7.63 -5.73
C GLY A 50 14.01 6.92 -6.48
N ILE A 51 13.36 5.91 -5.91
CA ILE A 51 12.15 5.29 -6.48
C ILE A 51 10.97 6.10 -5.98
N THR A 52 10.52 7.07 -6.77
CA THR A 52 9.44 8.01 -6.35
C THR A 52 8.10 7.75 -7.04
N ASN A 53 8.04 6.81 -8.00
CA ASN A 53 6.80 6.33 -8.61
C ASN A 53 6.78 4.81 -8.70
N TRP A 54 5.61 4.22 -9.04
CA TRP A 54 5.57 2.80 -9.32
C TRP A 54 6.40 2.48 -10.58
N ILE A 55 7.21 1.44 -10.49
CA ILE A 55 8.11 1.04 -11.57
C ILE A 55 7.30 0.57 -12.77
N GLY A 56 7.49 1.24 -13.90
CA GLY A 56 6.73 1.05 -15.14
C GLY A 56 5.96 2.29 -15.60
N GLU A 57 5.79 3.32 -14.76
CA GLU A 57 5.15 4.57 -15.17
C GLU A 57 6.14 5.48 -15.92
N ALA A 58 5.63 6.15 -16.93
CA ALA A 58 6.41 7.10 -17.71
C ALA A 58 6.77 8.36 -16.88
N SER A 59 7.96 8.92 -17.13
CA SER A 59 8.43 10.17 -16.55
C SER A 59 9.00 11.08 -17.63
N GLY A 60 9.27 12.33 -17.30
CA GLY A 60 9.81 13.31 -18.22
C GLY A 60 9.03 13.39 -19.54
N GLU A 61 9.73 13.46 -20.67
CA GLU A 61 9.08 13.56 -21.99
C GLU A 61 8.30 12.30 -22.40
N ALA A 62 8.64 11.13 -21.85
CA ALA A 62 7.89 9.91 -22.12
C ALA A 62 6.44 10.01 -21.64
N TRP A 63 6.19 10.72 -20.55
CA TRP A 63 4.84 11.01 -20.05
C TRP A 63 3.97 11.71 -21.12
N ARG A 64 4.48 12.74 -21.77
CA ARG A 64 3.78 13.45 -22.85
C ARG A 64 3.53 12.55 -24.07
N LYS A 65 4.53 11.73 -24.43
CA LYS A 65 4.43 10.80 -25.57
C LYS A 65 3.33 9.76 -25.39
N MET A 66 2.88 9.50 -24.17
CA MET A 66 1.73 8.65 -23.88
C MET A 66 0.37 9.37 -24.04
N GLY A 67 0.34 10.57 -24.59
CA GLY A 67 -0.89 11.34 -24.79
C GLY A 67 -1.38 12.04 -23.50
N ARG A 68 -0.50 12.21 -22.52
CA ARG A 68 -0.80 12.95 -21.29
C ARG A 68 -0.58 14.45 -21.49
N HIS A 69 -1.56 15.25 -21.14
CA HIS A 69 -1.56 16.70 -21.32
C HIS A 69 -1.65 17.38 -19.95
N SER A 70 -0.50 17.63 -19.34
CA SER A 70 -0.37 18.29 -18.05
C SER A 70 0.64 19.42 -18.13
N LYS A 71 0.54 20.43 -17.24
CA LYS A 71 1.44 21.59 -17.24
C LYS A 71 2.88 21.24 -16.94
N LEU A 72 3.09 20.14 -16.20
CA LEU A 72 4.41 19.69 -15.82
C LEU A 72 4.73 18.32 -16.44
N LEU A 73 6.00 18.07 -16.68
CA LEU A 73 6.56 16.74 -16.91
C LEU A 73 6.95 16.16 -15.55
N PRO A 74 6.51 14.93 -15.20
CA PRO A 74 6.91 14.25 -13.97
C PRO A 74 8.42 14.12 -13.86
N ALA A 75 8.93 14.15 -12.62
CA ALA A 75 10.36 13.98 -12.37
C ALA A 75 10.85 12.58 -12.81
N GLU A 76 12.10 12.51 -13.27
CA GLU A 76 12.77 11.25 -13.51
C GLU A 76 13.05 10.53 -12.19
N TYR A 77 12.88 9.21 -12.16
CA TYR A 77 13.06 8.38 -10.97
C TYR A 77 13.80 7.08 -11.27
N ALA A 78 14.27 6.39 -10.22
CA ALA A 78 14.95 5.12 -10.35
C ALA A 78 13.96 3.98 -10.67
N TRP A 79 14.30 3.13 -11.62
CA TRP A 79 13.48 2.00 -12.07
C TRP A 79 13.83 0.68 -11.38
N LYS A 80 14.78 0.71 -10.48
CA LYS A 80 15.17 -0.41 -9.62
C LYS A 80 15.87 0.08 -8.37
N MET A 81 15.81 -0.70 -7.31
CA MET A 81 16.54 -0.43 -6.09
C MET A 81 18.04 -0.58 -6.31
N SER A 82 18.82 0.34 -5.74
CA SER A 82 20.28 0.29 -5.82
C SER A 82 20.82 -0.88 -5.02
N GLN A 83 21.84 -1.54 -5.53
CA GLN A 83 22.60 -2.56 -4.80
C GLN A 83 23.52 -1.98 -3.71
N GLU A 84 23.64 -0.66 -3.64
CA GLU A 84 24.36 0.02 -2.56
C GLU A 84 23.53 0.13 -1.28
N GLU A 85 22.20 -0.12 -1.37
CA GLU A 85 21.33 -0.14 -0.21
C GLU A 85 21.57 -1.40 0.63
N GLN A 86 21.86 -1.22 1.90
CA GLN A 86 21.89 -2.32 2.87
C GLN A 86 20.45 -2.66 3.28
N THR A 87 19.82 -3.58 2.58
CA THR A 87 18.42 -3.91 2.80
C THR A 87 18.18 -4.68 4.10
N LEU A 88 16.94 -4.63 4.60
CA LEU A 88 16.55 -5.35 5.80
C LEU A 88 16.83 -6.88 5.70
N PRO A 89 16.46 -7.59 4.62
CA PRO A 89 16.76 -9.01 4.53
C PRO A 89 18.26 -9.28 4.41
N GLU A 90 19.08 -8.43 3.78
CA GLU A 90 20.53 -8.56 3.78
C GLU A 90 21.10 -8.46 5.18
N THR A 91 20.67 -7.45 5.95
CA THR A 91 21.10 -7.26 7.33
C THR A 91 20.73 -8.47 8.20
N LEU A 92 19.51 -8.95 8.11
CA LEU A 92 19.05 -10.11 8.86
C LEU A 92 19.81 -11.38 8.47
N LYS A 93 20.05 -11.59 7.18
CA LYS A 93 20.83 -12.73 6.66
C LYS A 93 22.27 -12.72 7.19
N GLN A 94 22.93 -11.56 7.22
CA GLN A 94 24.27 -11.40 7.79
C GLN A 94 24.33 -11.77 9.28
N HIS A 95 23.21 -11.64 9.99
CA HIS A 95 23.06 -12.03 11.39
C HIS A 95 22.44 -13.42 11.59
N GLY A 96 22.46 -14.26 10.56
CA GLY A 96 22.11 -15.68 10.67
C GLY A 96 20.63 -16.01 10.48
N TYR A 97 19.78 -15.04 10.15
CA TYR A 97 18.38 -15.29 9.79
C TYR A 97 18.28 -16.05 8.46
N LYS A 98 17.35 -16.99 8.39
CA LYS A 98 16.92 -17.55 7.11
C LYS A 98 15.88 -16.65 6.49
N THR A 99 16.16 -16.11 5.31
CA THR A 99 15.31 -15.10 4.66
C THR A 99 14.47 -15.70 3.55
N PHE A 100 13.18 -15.43 3.58
CA PHE A 100 12.17 -15.95 2.67
C PHE A 100 11.22 -14.85 2.20
N MET A 101 10.89 -14.87 0.93
CA MET A 101 9.87 -14.02 0.34
C MET A 101 8.88 -14.85 -0.47
N ALA A 102 7.59 -14.51 -0.34
CA ALA A 102 6.54 -14.99 -1.23
C ALA A 102 5.65 -13.85 -1.71
N GLY A 103 5.42 -13.76 -3.03
CA GLY A 103 4.51 -12.81 -3.66
C GLY A 103 5.17 -11.60 -4.30
N LYS A 104 4.49 -10.46 -4.27
CA LYS A 104 4.85 -9.25 -5.02
C LYS A 104 6.16 -8.62 -4.55
N TRP A 105 7.11 -8.44 -5.47
CA TRP A 105 8.33 -7.65 -5.29
C TRP A 105 8.16 -6.20 -5.76
N HIS A 106 8.14 -6.00 -7.06
CA HIS A 106 7.87 -4.71 -7.71
C HIS A 106 8.84 -3.56 -7.32
N ILE A 107 10.09 -3.89 -7.03
CA ILE A 107 11.16 -2.92 -6.69
C ILE A 107 12.33 -3.02 -7.67
N GLY A 108 12.15 -3.72 -8.76
CA GLY A 108 13.12 -3.95 -9.82
C GLY A 108 13.04 -5.34 -10.41
N GLY A 109 13.77 -5.55 -11.49
CA GLY A 109 13.93 -6.81 -12.20
C GLY A 109 15.38 -7.27 -12.20
N GLU A 110 15.95 -7.51 -13.38
CA GLU A 110 17.34 -7.94 -13.53
C GLU A 110 18.32 -7.00 -12.80
N GLY A 111 19.15 -7.60 -11.92
CA GLY A 111 20.08 -6.90 -11.05
C GLY A 111 19.42 -6.16 -9.87
N SER A 112 18.15 -6.45 -9.59
CA SER A 112 17.43 -5.98 -8.41
C SER A 112 16.26 -6.91 -8.08
N THR A 113 16.48 -8.20 -8.15
CA THR A 113 15.54 -9.25 -7.74
C THR A 113 15.52 -9.37 -6.20
N PRO A 114 14.55 -10.07 -5.61
CA PRO A 114 14.59 -10.38 -4.18
C PRO A 114 15.90 -11.05 -3.74
N GLU A 115 16.42 -11.94 -4.57
CA GLU A 115 17.65 -12.67 -4.30
C GLU A 115 18.89 -11.74 -4.29
N ASP A 116 18.90 -10.71 -5.16
CA ASP A 116 19.93 -9.68 -5.19
C ASP A 116 19.94 -8.79 -3.94
N HIS A 117 18.83 -8.77 -3.20
CA HIS A 117 18.60 -7.96 -2.01
C HIS A 117 18.38 -8.78 -0.74
N GLY A 118 19.00 -9.96 -0.66
CA GLY A 118 19.17 -10.71 0.57
C GLY A 118 18.11 -11.78 0.88
N PHE A 119 17.11 -11.99 0.04
CA PHE A 119 16.21 -13.12 0.20
C PHE A 119 16.83 -14.40 -0.37
N GLU A 120 17.04 -15.41 0.47
CA GLU A 120 17.61 -16.70 0.05
C GLU A 120 16.61 -17.58 -0.68
N ILE A 121 15.31 -17.37 -0.40
CA ILE A 121 14.21 -18.09 -1.05
C ILE A 121 13.20 -17.06 -1.54
N ASN A 122 12.85 -17.15 -2.82
CA ASN A 122 11.88 -16.28 -3.48
C ASN A 122 10.82 -17.13 -4.19
N ILE A 123 9.57 -16.95 -3.81
CA ILE A 123 8.41 -17.63 -4.39
C ILE A 123 7.48 -16.58 -5.00
N GLY A 124 7.51 -16.44 -6.32
CA GLY A 124 6.61 -15.56 -7.06
C GLY A 124 7.00 -14.07 -7.08
N GLY A 125 8.16 -13.69 -6.51
CA GLY A 125 8.66 -12.30 -6.54
C GLY A 125 9.42 -11.98 -7.82
N PHE A 126 8.96 -10.98 -8.58
CA PHE A 126 9.60 -10.47 -9.80
C PHE A 126 9.17 -9.02 -10.06
N GLU A 127 9.53 -8.45 -11.21
CA GLU A 127 9.31 -7.03 -11.51
C GLU A 127 7.85 -6.59 -11.60
N ALA A 128 6.89 -7.51 -11.87
CA ALA A 128 5.50 -7.13 -12.06
C ALA A 128 4.81 -6.64 -10.76
N GLY A 129 4.07 -5.57 -10.90
CA GLY A 129 3.29 -4.97 -9.81
C GLY A 129 1.90 -5.53 -9.61
N SER A 130 1.45 -6.43 -10.49
CA SER A 130 0.13 -7.06 -10.48
C SER A 130 0.23 -8.56 -10.76
N PRO A 131 -0.78 -9.37 -10.42
CA PRO A 131 -0.80 -10.79 -10.77
C PRO A 131 -1.07 -10.95 -12.26
N VAL A 132 -0.03 -11.23 -13.07
CA VAL A 132 -0.08 -11.23 -14.54
C VAL A 132 -1.13 -12.21 -15.08
N GLY A 133 -1.26 -13.38 -14.49
CA GLY A 133 -2.28 -14.39 -14.84
C GLY A 133 -3.58 -14.28 -14.03
N GLY A 134 -3.70 -13.26 -13.17
CA GLY A 134 -4.83 -13.14 -12.24
C GLY A 134 -4.64 -13.91 -10.95
N TYR A 135 -5.75 -14.10 -10.22
CA TYR A 135 -5.74 -14.71 -8.88
C TYR A 135 -6.01 -16.21 -8.86
N PHE A 136 -6.23 -16.81 -10.00
CA PHE A 136 -6.48 -18.26 -10.12
C PHE A 136 -5.51 -18.89 -11.10
N SER A 137 -4.97 -20.07 -10.77
CA SER A 137 -4.06 -20.82 -11.64
C SER A 137 -4.71 -21.10 -13.00
N PRO A 138 -4.00 -20.88 -14.11
CA PRO A 138 -2.55 -20.62 -14.26
C PRO A 138 -2.16 -19.16 -14.00
N TYR A 139 -1.13 -18.97 -13.14
CA TYR A 139 -0.71 -17.63 -12.65
C TYR A 139 0.12 -16.84 -13.66
N LYS A 140 0.75 -17.52 -14.62
CA LYS A 140 1.70 -16.91 -15.58
C LYS A 140 2.83 -16.13 -14.86
N ASN A 141 3.24 -16.60 -13.70
CA ASN A 141 4.31 -16.02 -12.89
C ASN A 141 5.62 -16.78 -13.12
N PRO A 142 6.72 -16.14 -13.55
CA PRO A 142 7.96 -16.84 -13.88
C PRO A 142 8.67 -17.43 -12.66
N LYS A 143 8.30 -17.01 -11.45
CA LYS A 143 8.89 -17.46 -10.17
C LYS A 143 7.93 -18.30 -9.32
N LEU A 144 6.78 -18.68 -9.89
CA LEU A 144 5.78 -19.53 -9.22
C LEU A 144 5.19 -20.50 -10.25
N PRO A 145 5.50 -21.80 -10.17
CA PRO A 145 4.85 -22.80 -11.00
C PRO A 145 3.33 -22.81 -10.80
N ASP A 146 2.60 -23.03 -11.89
CA ASP A 146 1.16 -23.17 -11.81
C ASP A 146 0.77 -24.37 -10.94
N GLY A 147 -0.27 -24.17 -10.14
CA GLY A 147 -0.92 -25.22 -9.37
C GLY A 147 -2.11 -25.83 -10.16
N PRO A 148 -2.93 -26.61 -9.46
CA PRO A 148 -4.19 -27.10 -10.02
C PRO A 148 -5.03 -25.93 -10.56
N LYS A 149 -5.82 -26.19 -11.62
CA LYS A 149 -6.69 -25.19 -12.19
C LYS A 149 -7.65 -24.62 -11.13
N GLY A 150 -7.71 -23.29 -11.02
CA GLY A 150 -8.57 -22.62 -10.05
C GLY A 150 -7.95 -22.44 -8.65
N GLU A 151 -6.73 -22.91 -8.41
CA GLU A 151 -6.03 -22.65 -7.16
C GLU A 151 -5.84 -21.14 -6.95
N ASN A 152 -6.23 -20.64 -5.77
CA ASN A 152 -6.13 -19.21 -5.46
C ASN A 152 -4.69 -18.80 -5.15
N LEU A 153 -4.23 -17.71 -5.76
CA LEU A 153 -2.85 -17.20 -5.63
C LEU A 153 -2.49 -16.84 -4.19
N SER A 154 -3.37 -16.14 -3.47
CA SER A 154 -3.10 -15.74 -2.07
C SER A 154 -2.95 -16.96 -1.18
N MET A 155 -3.83 -17.94 -1.34
CA MET A 155 -3.77 -19.21 -0.62
C MET A 155 -2.48 -19.97 -0.94
N ARG A 156 -2.10 -20.05 -2.22
CA ARG A 156 -0.86 -20.70 -2.63
C ARG A 156 0.37 -20.05 -1.99
N LEU A 157 0.48 -18.73 -1.98
CA LEU A 157 1.59 -18.00 -1.36
C LEU A 157 1.66 -18.24 0.16
N ALA A 158 0.51 -18.28 0.81
CA ALA A 158 0.43 -18.60 2.25
C ALA A 158 0.83 -20.05 2.56
N GLN A 159 0.44 -20.99 1.72
CA GLN A 159 0.84 -22.40 1.84
C GLN A 159 2.35 -22.59 1.65
N GLU A 160 2.96 -21.91 0.66
CA GLU A 160 4.42 -21.91 0.47
C GLU A 160 5.14 -21.30 1.68
N THR A 161 4.61 -20.21 2.24
CA THR A 161 5.13 -19.59 3.46
C THR A 161 5.02 -20.55 4.66
N SER A 162 3.88 -21.17 4.86
CA SER A 162 3.65 -22.15 5.93
C SER A 162 4.56 -23.38 5.79
N LYS A 163 4.77 -23.85 4.56
CA LYS A 163 5.72 -24.93 4.24
C LYS A 163 7.14 -24.55 4.62
N PHE A 164 7.58 -23.35 4.20
CA PHE A 164 8.90 -22.82 4.56
C PHE A 164 9.11 -22.79 6.08
N ILE A 165 8.16 -22.20 6.83
CA ILE A 165 8.23 -22.10 8.30
C ILE A 165 8.33 -23.51 8.93
N GLY A 166 7.51 -24.46 8.48
CA GLY A 166 7.53 -25.83 8.97
C GLY A 166 8.83 -26.57 8.68
N GLU A 167 9.37 -26.45 7.47
CA GLU A 167 10.64 -27.08 7.07
C GLU A 167 11.83 -26.46 7.80
N GLN A 168 11.86 -25.13 7.92
CA GLN A 168 12.92 -24.40 8.62
C GLN A 168 12.95 -24.78 10.12
N THR A 169 11.80 -24.83 10.76
CA THR A 169 11.69 -25.21 12.17
C THR A 169 12.13 -26.67 12.42
N LYS A 170 11.80 -27.60 11.52
CA LYS A 170 12.24 -28.99 11.60
C LYS A 170 13.75 -29.13 11.37
N LYS A 171 14.30 -28.41 10.40
CA LYS A 171 15.72 -28.48 10.02
C LYS A 171 16.64 -27.88 11.08
N ASN A 172 16.29 -26.71 11.60
CA ASN A 172 17.07 -26.00 12.61
C ASN A 172 16.19 -25.06 13.43
N LYS A 173 15.61 -25.60 14.51
CA LYS A 173 14.74 -24.81 15.41
C LYS A 173 15.42 -23.59 16.04
N LYS A 174 16.76 -23.57 16.10
CA LYS A 174 17.51 -22.45 16.72
C LYS A 174 17.82 -21.33 15.72
N GLN A 175 17.72 -21.58 14.41
CA GLN A 175 17.96 -20.55 13.41
C GLN A 175 16.70 -19.71 13.22
N PRO A 176 16.75 -18.41 13.51
CA PRO A 176 15.61 -17.53 13.28
C PRO A 176 15.32 -17.39 11.79
N PHE A 177 14.11 -16.99 11.45
CA PHE A 177 13.71 -16.70 10.08
C PHE A 177 13.07 -15.32 9.96
N PHE A 178 13.18 -14.78 8.74
CA PHE A 178 12.42 -13.62 8.28
C PHE A 178 11.58 -14.05 7.06
N ALA A 179 10.28 -14.05 7.22
CA ALA A 179 9.32 -14.38 6.17
C ALA A 179 8.56 -13.11 5.75
N TYR A 180 8.76 -12.69 4.51
CA TYR A 180 8.07 -11.55 3.90
C TYR A 180 7.00 -12.06 2.94
N LEU A 181 5.77 -12.24 3.47
CA LEU A 181 4.61 -12.64 2.68
C LEU A 181 3.93 -11.39 2.12
N SER A 182 4.19 -11.13 0.85
CA SER A 182 3.77 -9.94 0.13
C SER A 182 2.70 -10.29 -0.89
N PHE A 183 1.44 -10.32 -0.47
CA PHE A 183 0.33 -10.64 -1.37
C PHE A 183 0.26 -9.70 -2.57
N TYR A 184 -0.13 -10.23 -3.75
CA TYR A 184 -0.60 -9.41 -4.86
C TYR A 184 -1.99 -8.82 -4.55
N ALA A 185 -2.82 -9.53 -3.78
CA ALA A 185 -4.10 -9.03 -3.30
C ALA A 185 -3.89 -7.76 -2.44
N VAL A 186 -4.71 -6.77 -2.65
CA VAL A 186 -5.96 -6.74 -3.41
C VAL A 186 -5.84 -5.90 -4.69
N HIS A 187 -4.69 -5.96 -5.38
CA HIS A 187 -4.43 -5.23 -6.62
C HIS A 187 -5.33 -5.77 -7.76
N GLY A 188 -5.65 -4.91 -8.73
CA GLY A 188 -6.30 -5.37 -9.97
C GLY A 188 -5.40 -6.34 -10.78
N PRO A 189 -6.02 -7.26 -11.54
CA PRO A 189 -7.47 -7.48 -11.70
C PRO A 189 -8.12 -7.98 -10.41
N ILE A 190 -9.29 -7.47 -10.09
CA ILE A 190 -10.02 -8.00 -8.95
C ILE A 190 -10.82 -9.24 -9.39
N GLN A 191 -10.67 -10.33 -8.64
CA GLN A 191 -11.30 -11.63 -8.90
C GLN A 191 -11.67 -12.31 -7.59
N THR A 192 -12.76 -13.07 -7.60
CA THR A 192 -13.16 -13.88 -6.44
C THR A 192 -14.00 -15.06 -6.90
N THR A 193 -14.40 -15.94 -5.98
CA THR A 193 -15.28 -17.07 -6.25
C THR A 193 -16.73 -16.62 -6.41
N GLU A 194 -17.54 -17.39 -7.17
CA GLU A 194 -18.97 -17.14 -7.29
C GLU A 194 -19.65 -17.16 -5.91
N GLU A 195 -19.25 -18.10 -5.05
CA GLU A 195 -19.72 -18.20 -3.67
C GLU A 195 -19.46 -16.90 -2.89
N ASN A 196 -18.22 -16.42 -2.88
CA ASN A 196 -17.86 -15.18 -2.19
C ASN A 196 -18.58 -13.97 -2.79
N TRP A 197 -18.66 -13.90 -4.13
CA TRP A 197 -19.41 -12.83 -4.80
C TRP A 197 -20.89 -12.84 -4.39
N ASN A 198 -21.55 -13.99 -4.40
CA ASN A 198 -22.94 -14.12 -3.97
C ASN A 198 -23.14 -13.71 -2.52
N TYR A 199 -22.25 -14.15 -1.64
CA TYR A 199 -22.30 -13.77 -0.22
C TYR A 199 -22.23 -12.25 -0.02
N PHE A 200 -21.23 -11.59 -0.61
CA PHE A 200 -21.07 -10.14 -0.44
C PHE A 200 -22.07 -9.32 -1.24
N ARG A 201 -22.59 -9.82 -2.36
CA ARG A 201 -23.69 -9.19 -3.06
C ARG A 201 -24.97 -9.18 -2.19
N ASN A 202 -25.29 -10.30 -1.58
CA ASN A 202 -26.44 -10.40 -0.67
C ASN A 202 -26.25 -9.49 0.56
N LYS A 203 -25.02 -9.39 1.07
CA LYS A 203 -24.67 -8.47 2.15
C LYS A 203 -24.87 -7.01 1.74
N ALA A 204 -24.43 -6.61 0.54
CA ALA A 204 -24.66 -5.28 0.02
C ALA A 204 -26.17 -4.96 -0.10
N ASP A 205 -26.95 -5.90 -0.59
CA ASP A 205 -28.42 -5.79 -0.65
C ASP A 205 -29.02 -5.52 0.73
N SER A 206 -28.63 -6.32 1.72
CA SER A 206 -29.13 -6.20 3.10
C SER A 206 -28.72 -4.90 3.80
N MET A 207 -27.59 -4.31 3.40
CA MET A 207 -27.10 -3.02 3.90
C MET A 207 -27.76 -1.82 3.19
N GLY A 208 -28.48 -2.05 2.10
CA GLY A 208 -29.08 -1.03 1.25
C GLY A 208 -28.09 -0.44 0.23
N ILE A 209 -28.35 -0.73 -1.04
CA ILE A 209 -27.54 -0.22 -2.14
C ILE A 209 -27.85 1.25 -2.39
N ALA A 210 -26.85 2.10 -2.25
CA ALA A 210 -26.98 3.52 -2.55
C ALA A 210 -27.31 3.76 -4.04
N PRO A 211 -28.13 4.77 -4.39
CA PRO A 211 -28.46 5.07 -5.79
C PRO A 211 -27.23 5.48 -6.61
N GLU A 212 -26.27 6.18 -6.01
CA GLU A 212 -25.01 6.61 -6.62
C GLU A 212 -23.83 6.06 -5.85
N GLY A 213 -22.82 5.57 -6.57
CA GLY A 213 -21.61 4.97 -6.01
C GLY A 213 -20.36 5.83 -6.17
N PHE A 214 -20.41 6.87 -7.01
CA PHE A 214 -19.25 7.69 -7.34
C PHE A 214 -19.54 9.19 -7.26
N LYS A 215 -18.50 9.96 -6.95
CA LYS A 215 -18.52 11.43 -6.98
C LYS A 215 -17.21 11.91 -7.58
N VAL A 216 -17.24 12.94 -8.43
CA VAL A 216 -16.00 13.56 -8.92
C VAL A 216 -15.33 14.32 -7.77
N ASP A 217 -14.09 13.98 -7.48
CA ASP A 217 -13.22 14.76 -6.59
C ASP A 217 -11.99 15.22 -7.37
N ARG A 218 -11.90 16.50 -7.60
CA ARG A 218 -10.91 17.20 -8.43
C ARG A 218 -10.95 16.71 -9.89
N THR A 219 -10.12 15.75 -10.23
CA THR A 219 -9.91 15.35 -11.63
C THR A 219 -10.68 14.12 -12.05
N LEU A 220 -10.96 13.19 -11.13
CA LEU A 220 -11.51 11.88 -11.43
C LEU A 220 -12.74 11.55 -10.56
N PRO A 221 -13.63 10.66 -11.03
CA PRO A 221 -14.57 9.98 -10.17
C PRO A 221 -13.87 9.24 -9.04
N VAL A 222 -14.45 9.25 -7.87
CA VAL A 222 -14.00 8.53 -6.66
C VAL A 222 -15.14 7.71 -6.12
N ARG A 223 -14.90 6.42 -5.85
CA ARG A 223 -15.90 5.54 -5.24
C ARG A 223 -16.23 5.98 -3.83
N GLN A 224 -17.52 6.10 -3.53
CA GLN A 224 -18.03 6.61 -2.27
C GLN A 224 -18.49 5.52 -1.30
N LYS A 225 -18.62 4.29 -1.77
CA LYS A 225 -19.18 3.18 -1.00
C LYS A 225 -18.30 1.94 -1.04
N GLN A 226 -18.20 1.25 0.09
CA GLN A 226 -17.63 -0.09 0.18
C GLN A 226 -18.76 -1.09 -0.09
N ASP A 227 -19.04 -1.35 -1.35
CA ASP A 227 -20.14 -2.20 -1.81
C ASP A 227 -19.75 -3.05 -3.04
N ASN A 228 -18.46 -3.21 -3.31
CA ASN A 228 -18.00 -4.06 -4.40
C ASN A 228 -17.86 -5.52 -3.93
N PRO A 229 -18.77 -6.42 -4.33
CA PRO A 229 -18.78 -7.80 -3.83
C PRO A 229 -17.56 -8.61 -4.29
N ILE A 230 -17.00 -8.29 -5.46
CA ILE A 230 -15.80 -8.95 -5.98
C ILE A 230 -14.59 -8.61 -5.15
N TYR A 231 -14.40 -7.32 -4.86
CA TYR A 231 -13.30 -6.84 -4.04
C TYR A 231 -13.40 -7.36 -2.60
N ALA A 232 -14.62 -7.42 -2.05
CA ALA A 232 -14.86 -7.99 -0.72
C ALA A 232 -14.51 -9.49 -0.66
N GLY A 233 -14.87 -10.25 -1.70
CA GLY A 233 -14.50 -11.65 -1.82
C GLY A 233 -13.00 -11.85 -1.97
N LEU A 234 -12.31 -10.98 -2.71
CA LEU A 234 -10.85 -11.00 -2.84
C LEU A 234 -10.16 -10.72 -1.49
N ILE A 235 -10.67 -9.74 -0.71
CA ILE A 235 -10.20 -9.47 0.66
C ILE A 235 -10.39 -10.71 1.54
N LYS A 236 -11.56 -11.34 1.48
CA LYS A 236 -11.83 -12.56 2.27
C LYS A 236 -10.84 -13.67 1.95
N GLN A 237 -10.57 -13.93 0.67
CA GLN A 237 -9.60 -14.96 0.27
C GLN A 237 -8.17 -14.64 0.73
N MET A 238 -7.78 -13.37 0.76
CA MET A 238 -6.51 -12.95 1.33
C MET A 238 -6.49 -13.14 2.85
N ASP A 239 -7.56 -12.80 3.54
CA ASP A 239 -7.68 -12.99 4.99
C ASP A 239 -7.64 -14.48 5.38
N ASP A 240 -8.32 -15.34 4.62
CA ASP A 240 -8.26 -16.79 4.79
C ASP A 240 -6.80 -17.31 4.63
N ALA A 241 -6.06 -16.76 3.69
CA ALA A 241 -4.64 -17.05 3.47
C ALA A 241 -3.76 -16.60 4.66
N VAL A 242 -4.04 -15.42 5.24
CA VAL A 242 -3.39 -14.99 6.50
C VAL A 242 -3.64 -16.02 7.61
N GLY A 243 -4.88 -16.51 7.73
CA GLY A 243 -5.25 -17.55 8.68
C GLY A 243 -4.37 -18.81 8.60
N VAL A 244 -4.09 -19.28 7.38
CA VAL A 244 -3.23 -20.46 7.17
C VAL A 244 -1.83 -20.29 7.77
N VAL A 245 -1.25 -19.09 7.66
CA VAL A 245 0.08 -18.81 8.23
C VAL A 245 0.01 -18.72 9.76
N LEU A 246 -1.00 -18.04 10.30
CA LEU A 246 -1.18 -17.93 11.75
C LEU A 246 -1.40 -19.30 12.39
N ASP A 247 -2.24 -20.13 11.78
CA ASP A 247 -2.50 -21.50 12.26
C ASP A 247 -1.23 -22.36 12.22
N LYS A 248 -0.37 -22.19 11.22
CA LYS A 248 0.93 -22.86 11.15
C LYS A 248 1.87 -22.42 12.28
N LEU A 249 1.92 -21.14 12.59
CA LEU A 249 2.71 -20.63 13.72
C LEU A 249 2.21 -21.18 15.06
N GLU A 250 0.89 -21.28 15.25
CA GLU A 250 0.29 -21.89 16.45
C GLU A 250 0.59 -23.39 16.54
N GLU A 251 0.40 -24.14 15.44
CA GLU A 251 0.70 -25.57 15.35
C GLU A 251 2.15 -25.89 15.79
N LEU A 252 3.08 -24.99 15.43
CA LEU A 252 4.50 -25.16 15.73
C LEU A 252 4.93 -24.56 17.08
N GLY A 253 4.01 -23.92 17.83
CA GLY A 253 4.31 -23.24 19.08
C GLY A 253 5.25 -22.03 18.90
N LEU A 254 5.13 -21.31 17.78
CA LEU A 254 5.99 -20.18 17.43
C LEU A 254 5.36 -18.82 17.70
N MET A 255 4.08 -18.75 18.04
CA MET A 255 3.37 -17.48 18.27
C MET A 255 4.01 -16.63 19.36
N GLU A 256 4.55 -17.27 20.41
CA GLU A 256 5.20 -16.60 21.54
C GLU A 256 6.65 -16.18 21.28
N ASN A 257 7.15 -16.40 20.07
CA ASN A 257 8.52 -16.04 19.68
C ASN A 257 8.58 -15.52 18.24
N THR A 258 7.52 -14.89 17.78
CA THR A 258 7.45 -14.34 16.43
C THR A 258 6.79 -12.97 16.43
N LEU A 259 7.54 -11.96 15.99
CA LEU A 259 6.98 -10.65 15.65
C LEU A 259 6.16 -10.79 14.37
N ILE A 260 4.90 -10.38 14.41
CA ILE A 260 4.00 -10.39 13.25
C ILE A 260 3.60 -8.96 12.92
N ILE A 261 3.84 -8.56 11.67
CA ILE A 261 3.48 -7.24 11.16
C ILE A 261 2.50 -7.41 10.01
N PHE A 262 1.38 -6.70 10.06
CA PHE A 262 0.43 -6.59 8.96
C PHE A 262 0.27 -5.14 8.54
N THR A 263 0.50 -4.86 7.25
CA THR A 263 0.36 -3.51 6.68
C THR A 263 -0.05 -3.53 5.21
N GLY A 264 -0.43 -2.36 4.69
CA GLY A 264 -0.60 -2.11 3.26
C GLY A 264 0.55 -1.28 2.69
N ASP A 265 0.82 -1.40 1.40
CA ASP A 265 1.85 -0.60 0.72
C ASP A 265 1.35 0.78 0.26
N ASN A 266 0.03 0.95 0.16
CA ASN A 266 -0.66 2.22 -0.11
C ASN A 266 -2.15 2.09 0.19
N GLY A 267 -2.87 3.21 0.16
CA GLY A 267 -4.32 3.23 0.33
C GLY A 267 -5.10 2.44 -0.72
N GLY A 268 -6.37 2.19 -0.47
CA GLY A 268 -7.26 1.44 -1.37
C GLY A 268 -7.54 2.18 -2.68
N VAL A 269 -7.86 1.43 -3.74
CA VAL A 269 -8.14 1.98 -5.08
C VAL A 269 -9.54 2.57 -5.15
N SER A 270 -9.68 3.83 -4.78
CA SER A 270 -10.96 4.56 -4.83
C SER A 270 -11.20 5.27 -6.17
N SER A 271 -10.15 5.52 -6.94
CA SER A 271 -10.19 6.13 -8.29
C SER A 271 -9.09 5.57 -9.19
N GLY A 272 -9.32 5.60 -10.50
CA GLY A 272 -8.43 4.95 -11.46
C GLY A 272 -8.45 3.42 -11.35
N ASP A 273 -7.63 2.75 -12.13
CA ASP A 273 -7.55 1.29 -12.17
C ASP A 273 -8.95 0.63 -12.18
N ASN A 274 -9.27 -0.18 -11.17
CA ASN A 274 -10.55 -0.90 -11.06
C ASN A 274 -11.61 -0.17 -10.23
N TYR A 275 -11.33 0.99 -9.66
CA TYR A 275 -12.27 1.70 -8.77
C TYR A 275 -12.87 0.78 -7.70
N SER A 276 -12.01 -0.01 -7.04
CA SER A 276 -12.39 -1.22 -6.30
C SER A 276 -13.10 -0.95 -5.00
N THR A 277 -12.72 0.14 -4.30
CA THR A 277 -13.17 0.40 -2.91
C THR A 277 -13.37 1.89 -2.64
N SER A 278 -13.82 2.21 -1.45
CA SER A 278 -13.83 3.55 -0.87
C SER A 278 -12.96 3.61 0.37
N CYS A 279 -12.18 4.66 0.51
CA CYS A 279 -11.37 4.92 1.71
C CYS A 279 -12.09 5.86 2.71
N LEU A 280 -13.28 6.35 2.39
CA LEU A 280 -14.02 7.26 3.27
C LEU A 280 -14.22 6.67 4.67
N PRO A 281 -14.12 7.48 5.73
CA PRO A 281 -14.10 8.94 5.73
C PRO A 281 -12.79 9.59 5.28
N LEU A 282 -11.70 8.85 5.15
CA LEU A 282 -10.42 9.38 4.68
C LEU A 282 -10.49 9.73 3.20
N ARG A 283 -10.13 10.98 2.84
CA ARG A 283 -10.21 11.50 1.48
C ARG A 283 -9.23 10.79 0.55
N GLY A 284 -9.64 10.57 -0.69
CA GLY A 284 -8.80 10.00 -1.74
C GLY A 284 -8.70 8.48 -1.68
N GLY A 285 -7.52 7.99 -1.98
CA GLY A 285 -7.14 6.59 -2.08
C GLY A 285 -5.80 6.45 -2.78
N LYS A 286 -5.43 5.23 -3.21
CA LYS A 286 -4.19 4.96 -3.93
C LYS A 286 -3.87 6.04 -4.95
N GLY A 287 -2.60 6.45 -5.01
CA GLY A 287 -2.11 7.46 -5.94
C GLY A 287 -2.42 8.90 -5.55
N ARG A 288 -3.19 9.14 -4.48
CA ARG A 288 -3.55 10.48 -4.02
C ARG A 288 -2.84 10.86 -2.72
N GLN A 289 -2.62 12.14 -2.52
CA GLN A 289 -1.81 12.72 -1.45
C GLN A 289 -2.56 12.92 -0.12
N TRP A 290 -3.85 12.65 -0.07
CA TRP A 290 -4.68 12.75 1.14
C TRP A 290 -4.61 11.48 1.99
N GLU A 291 -5.19 11.54 3.18
CA GLU A 291 -5.15 10.45 4.16
C GLU A 291 -5.55 9.07 3.58
N GLY A 292 -6.58 9.03 2.72
CA GLY A 292 -7.00 7.77 2.09
C GLY A 292 -5.99 7.12 1.16
N GLY A 293 -5.00 7.88 0.67
CA GLY A 293 -3.91 7.35 -0.16
C GLY A 293 -2.69 6.91 0.63
N LEU A 294 -2.48 7.52 1.79
CA LEU A 294 -1.26 7.36 2.60
C LEU A 294 -1.48 6.50 3.84
N ARG A 295 -2.64 6.64 4.51
CA ARG A 295 -2.96 5.92 5.73
C ARG A 295 -3.41 4.50 5.41
N VAL A 296 -2.81 3.51 6.05
CA VAL A 296 -2.96 2.09 5.77
C VAL A 296 -3.19 1.30 7.06
N PRO A 297 -3.72 0.07 7.01
CA PRO A 297 -3.65 -0.83 8.14
C PRO A 297 -2.20 -0.97 8.62
N PHE A 298 -1.99 -0.84 9.93
CA PHE A 298 -0.66 -0.92 10.52
C PHE A 298 -0.78 -1.60 11.88
N ILE A 299 -0.49 -2.89 11.91
CA ILE A 299 -0.70 -3.76 13.08
C ILE A 299 0.61 -4.46 13.38
N ILE A 300 1.05 -4.41 14.63
CA ILE A 300 2.23 -5.13 15.12
C ILE A 300 1.80 -6.00 16.30
N GLN A 301 1.99 -7.30 16.16
CA GLN A 301 1.87 -8.27 17.24
C GLN A 301 3.28 -8.67 17.68
N ASP A 302 3.68 -8.14 18.81
CA ASP A 302 4.88 -8.51 19.53
C ASP A 302 4.46 -9.35 20.73
N PRO A 303 4.92 -10.62 20.86
CA PRO A 303 4.52 -11.48 21.97
C PRO A 303 4.87 -10.91 23.35
N ASP A 304 5.93 -10.13 23.45
CA ASP A 304 6.39 -9.52 24.71
C ASP A 304 5.71 -8.19 25.02
N CYS A 305 4.88 -7.68 24.12
CA CYS A 305 4.20 -6.39 24.25
C CYS A 305 3.13 -6.46 25.37
N PRO A 306 3.17 -5.55 26.37
CA PRO A 306 2.15 -5.51 27.42
C PRO A 306 0.81 -4.93 26.95
N LEU A 307 0.74 -4.36 25.74
CA LEU A 307 -0.41 -3.62 25.21
C LEU A 307 -1.28 -4.43 24.26
N HIS A 308 -1.38 -5.75 24.45
CA HIS A 308 -2.18 -6.61 23.58
C HIS A 308 -3.62 -6.13 23.40
N GLY A 309 -4.10 -6.15 22.16
CA GLY A 309 -5.47 -5.81 21.79
C GLY A 309 -5.81 -4.33 21.94
N THR A 310 -4.80 -3.45 22.01
CA THR A 310 -5.01 -2.01 22.13
C THR A 310 -4.81 -1.27 20.80
N THR A 311 -5.19 -0.01 20.78
CA THR A 311 -4.91 0.93 19.70
C THR A 311 -4.06 2.07 20.18
N THR A 312 -3.23 2.64 19.30
CA THR A 312 -2.48 3.87 19.54
C THR A 312 -2.65 4.83 18.37
N ASP A 313 -2.63 6.11 18.65
CA ASP A 313 -2.71 7.19 17.65
C ASP A 313 -1.35 7.83 17.36
N VAL A 314 -0.26 7.24 17.84
CA VAL A 314 1.11 7.66 17.49
C VAL A 314 1.30 7.56 15.98
N PRO A 315 1.68 8.66 15.28
CA PRO A 315 1.94 8.62 13.86
C PRO A 315 3.21 7.83 13.54
N VAL A 316 3.05 6.79 12.70
CA VAL A 316 4.12 5.87 12.28
C VAL A 316 4.10 5.67 10.77
N ILE A 317 5.22 5.26 10.20
CA ILE A 317 5.37 5.15 8.74
C ILE A 317 6.17 3.90 8.37
N GLY A 318 6.01 3.40 7.15
CA GLY A 318 6.62 2.14 6.70
C GLY A 318 8.15 2.07 6.81
N THR A 319 8.87 3.19 6.85
CA THR A 319 10.32 3.23 7.13
C THR A 319 10.68 2.76 8.53
N ASP A 320 9.73 2.80 9.47
CA ASP A 320 9.93 2.41 10.87
C ASP A 320 10.08 0.89 11.05
N PHE A 321 9.62 0.10 10.09
CA PHE A 321 9.75 -1.36 10.19
C PHE A 321 11.20 -1.82 10.23
N TYR A 322 12.08 -1.19 9.47
CA TYR A 322 13.49 -1.58 9.42
C TYR A 322 14.15 -1.54 10.81
N PRO A 323 14.22 -0.38 11.51
CA PRO A 323 14.79 -0.34 12.86
C PRO A 323 13.98 -1.11 13.90
N THR A 324 12.65 -1.20 13.77
CA THR A 324 11.81 -1.97 14.70
C THR A 324 12.15 -3.46 14.67
N ILE A 325 12.31 -4.02 13.48
CA ILE A 325 12.66 -5.43 13.30
C ILE A 325 14.07 -5.71 13.81
N LEU A 326 15.05 -4.82 13.56
CA LEU A 326 16.40 -4.98 14.08
C LEU A 326 16.42 -4.95 15.62
N GLU A 327 15.73 -4.00 16.24
CA GLU A 327 15.68 -3.89 17.70
C GLU A 327 14.99 -5.10 18.32
N TYR A 328 13.84 -5.53 17.78
CA TYR A 328 13.18 -6.76 18.21
C TYR A 328 14.10 -7.99 18.12
N ALA A 329 14.88 -8.08 17.07
CA ALA A 329 15.84 -9.16 16.85
C ALA A 329 17.10 -9.05 17.78
N GLY A 330 17.23 -8.01 18.59
CA GLY A 330 18.40 -7.75 19.41
C GLY A 330 19.65 -7.42 18.59
N LEU A 331 19.47 -6.86 17.38
CA LEU A 331 20.54 -6.53 16.46
C LEU A 331 20.90 -5.04 16.53
N PRO A 332 22.15 -4.67 16.19
CA PRO A 332 22.55 -3.27 16.10
C PRO A 332 21.70 -2.50 15.09
N LEU A 333 21.26 -1.30 15.47
CA LEU A 333 20.64 -0.36 14.55
C LEU A 333 21.67 0.19 13.56
N LEU A 334 21.20 0.53 12.36
CA LEU A 334 22.00 1.10 11.27
C LEU A 334 21.48 2.49 10.90
N PRO A 335 21.67 3.53 11.74
CA PRO A 335 21.07 4.85 11.54
C PRO A 335 21.46 5.53 10.23
N GLU A 336 22.63 5.23 9.68
CA GLU A 336 23.07 5.70 8.36
C GLU A 336 22.25 5.07 7.22
N GLN A 337 21.71 3.85 7.42
CA GLN A 337 20.87 3.16 6.46
C GLN A 337 19.40 3.55 6.63
N HIS A 338 18.81 3.32 7.80
CA HIS A 338 17.39 3.59 8.05
C HIS A 338 17.15 5.02 8.55
N VAL A 339 17.73 5.99 7.86
CA VAL A 339 17.80 7.41 8.27
C VAL A 339 16.45 8.07 8.54
N ASP A 340 15.37 7.60 7.88
CA ASP A 340 14.01 8.12 8.06
C ASP A 340 13.14 7.25 8.99
N GLY A 341 13.65 6.09 9.44
CA GLY A 341 12.95 5.16 10.31
C GLY A 341 13.28 5.33 11.79
N ARG A 342 12.31 5.06 12.65
CA ARG A 342 12.49 4.95 14.11
C ARG A 342 11.93 3.64 14.60
N SER A 343 12.59 3.01 15.55
CA SER A 343 12.03 1.81 16.19
C SER A 343 10.74 2.12 16.93
N LEU A 344 9.78 1.23 16.79
CA LEU A 344 8.49 1.28 17.46
C LEU A 344 8.45 0.42 18.73
N ILE A 345 9.53 -0.28 19.06
CA ILE A 345 9.62 -1.11 20.29
C ILE A 345 9.25 -0.31 21.54
N PRO A 346 9.74 0.94 21.73
CA PRO A 346 9.33 1.73 22.90
C PRO A 346 7.81 1.95 23.00
N VAL A 347 7.12 2.16 21.87
CA VAL A 347 5.65 2.31 21.87
C VAL A 347 4.96 0.99 22.23
N LEU A 348 5.47 -0.13 21.72
CA LEU A 348 4.96 -1.46 22.04
C LEU A 348 5.16 -1.81 23.52
N GLU A 349 6.21 -1.29 24.15
CA GLU A 349 6.48 -1.40 25.58
C GLU A 349 5.71 -0.40 26.46
N GLY A 350 4.89 0.46 25.84
CA GLY A 350 4.08 1.47 26.54
C GLY A 350 4.81 2.78 26.86
N SER A 351 5.95 3.02 26.22
CA SER A 351 6.70 4.28 26.36
C SER A 351 6.30 5.29 25.28
N GLU A 352 6.49 6.58 25.56
CA GLU A 352 6.30 7.63 24.57
C GLU A 352 7.49 7.73 23.62
N LEU A 353 7.21 7.98 22.33
CA LEU A 353 8.23 8.39 21.37
C LEU A 353 8.27 9.91 21.25
N PRO A 354 9.46 10.51 21.11
CA PRO A 354 9.57 11.94 20.78
C PRO A 354 8.79 12.26 19.49
N SER A 355 8.04 13.36 19.51
CA SER A 355 7.33 13.85 18.33
C SER A 355 8.28 14.05 17.14
N ARG A 356 7.84 13.73 15.95
CA ARG A 356 8.55 13.99 14.69
C ARG A 356 7.59 14.38 13.59
N ALA A 357 8.10 15.11 12.59
CA ALA A 357 7.39 15.30 11.34
C ALA A 357 7.53 14.06 10.44
N LEU A 358 6.48 13.75 9.69
CA LEU A 358 6.48 12.77 8.62
C LEU A 358 6.40 13.49 7.27
N TYR A 359 7.07 12.94 6.26
CA TYR A 359 7.21 13.59 4.95
C TYR A 359 6.92 12.63 3.82
N TRP A 360 6.30 13.15 2.74
CA TRP A 360 6.06 12.44 1.49
C TRP A 360 6.43 13.33 0.32
N HIS A 361 6.99 12.73 -0.72
CA HIS A 361 7.36 13.42 -1.94
C HIS A 361 6.94 12.59 -3.15
N TYR A 362 6.00 13.11 -3.93
CA TYR A 362 5.46 12.46 -5.13
C TYR A 362 5.42 13.46 -6.29
N PRO A 363 6.56 13.67 -7.00
CA PRO A 363 6.68 14.68 -8.05
C PRO A 363 6.09 14.18 -9.39
N HIS A 364 4.94 13.52 -9.34
CA HIS A 364 4.32 12.82 -10.46
C HIS A 364 2.81 13.07 -10.53
N TYR A 365 2.26 12.93 -11.75
CA TYR A 365 0.83 12.72 -11.91
C TYR A 365 0.54 11.22 -11.82
N GLY A 366 -0.52 10.86 -11.10
CA GLY A 366 -0.98 9.48 -11.00
C GLY A 366 -2.22 9.22 -11.86
N ASN A 367 -2.32 8.04 -12.44
CA ASN A 367 -3.52 7.58 -13.15
C ASN A 367 -4.75 7.47 -12.24
N GLN A 368 -4.55 7.45 -10.92
CA GLN A 368 -5.62 7.51 -9.90
C GLN A 368 -6.00 8.96 -9.53
N GLY A 369 -5.46 9.96 -10.21
CA GLY A 369 -5.77 11.38 -10.01
C GLY A 369 -4.88 12.09 -8.98
N GLY A 370 -3.72 11.51 -8.64
CA GLY A 370 -2.68 12.18 -7.87
C GLY A 370 -2.06 13.34 -8.64
N GLU A 371 -1.65 14.36 -7.90
CA GLU A 371 -1.02 15.57 -8.43
C GLU A 371 0.43 15.68 -7.91
N PRO A 372 1.37 16.20 -8.72
CA PRO A 372 2.74 16.39 -8.26
C PRO A 372 2.78 17.26 -7.00
N SER A 373 3.19 16.66 -5.89
CA SER A 373 3.08 17.30 -4.58
C SER A 373 4.12 16.78 -3.58
N SER A 374 4.32 17.56 -2.53
CA SER A 374 5.01 17.14 -1.32
C SER A 374 4.16 17.42 -0.10
N VAL A 375 4.30 16.58 0.91
CA VAL A 375 3.48 16.63 2.10
C VAL A 375 4.37 16.62 3.34
N ILE A 376 4.03 17.42 4.33
CA ILE A 376 4.53 17.32 5.70
C ILE A 376 3.36 17.14 6.65
N ARG A 377 3.49 16.22 7.58
CA ARG A 377 2.66 16.11 8.77
C ARG A 377 3.53 16.37 10.01
N ASP A 378 3.18 17.36 10.80
CA ASP A 378 3.86 17.69 12.05
C ASP A 378 2.82 17.83 13.18
N GLY A 379 2.80 16.87 14.09
CA GLY A 379 1.73 16.71 15.06
C GLY A 379 0.37 16.50 14.38
N ASP A 380 -0.61 17.34 14.71
CA ASP A 380 -1.97 17.29 14.13
C ASP A 380 -2.08 18.03 12.79
N TRP A 381 -1.06 18.76 12.39
CA TRP A 381 -1.09 19.58 11.19
C TRP A 381 -0.50 18.87 9.98
N LYS A 382 -1.19 18.97 8.84
CA LYS A 382 -0.73 18.44 7.54
C LYS A 382 -0.78 19.54 6.50
N LEU A 383 0.36 19.76 5.82
CA LEU A 383 0.49 20.68 4.69
C LEU A 383 0.77 19.88 3.44
N ILE A 384 0.02 20.15 2.37
CA ILE A 384 0.25 19.62 1.02
C ILE A 384 0.67 20.78 0.14
N HIS A 385 1.86 20.71 -0.44
CA HIS A 385 2.37 21.65 -1.43
C HIS A 385 2.26 21.06 -2.83
N TYR A 386 1.62 21.76 -3.76
CA TYR A 386 1.41 21.33 -5.14
C TYR A 386 2.35 22.08 -6.09
N TYR A 387 3.04 21.33 -6.95
CA TYR A 387 4.04 21.91 -7.85
C TYR A 387 3.45 22.56 -9.11
N GLU A 388 2.24 22.19 -9.53
CA GLU A 388 1.64 22.68 -10.76
C GLU A 388 1.28 24.17 -10.71
N ASP A 389 0.84 24.65 -9.57
CA ASP A 389 0.38 26.02 -9.36
C ASP A 389 0.93 26.69 -8.09
N GLY A 390 1.77 25.99 -7.35
CA GLY A 390 2.41 26.49 -6.14
C GLY A 390 1.48 26.63 -4.93
N ARG A 391 0.22 26.16 -5.03
CA ARG A 391 -0.71 26.28 -3.90
C ARG A 391 -0.33 25.35 -2.76
N ASN A 392 -0.76 25.73 -1.56
CA ASN A 392 -0.72 24.91 -0.38
C ASN A 392 -2.14 24.57 0.08
N GLU A 393 -2.33 23.39 0.67
CA GLU A 393 -3.52 23.02 1.42
C GLU A 393 -3.07 22.64 2.84
N LEU A 394 -3.63 23.31 3.85
CA LEU A 394 -3.32 23.07 5.27
C LEU A 394 -4.53 22.47 5.96
N TYR A 395 -4.35 21.36 6.65
CA TYR A 395 -5.39 20.68 7.42
C TYR A 395 -4.95 20.45 8.86
N ASN A 396 -5.91 20.41 9.78
CA ASN A 396 -5.71 19.90 11.13
C ASN A 396 -6.44 18.56 11.26
N LEU A 397 -5.69 17.46 11.22
CA LEU A 397 -6.22 16.10 11.17
C LEU A 397 -6.95 15.66 12.45
N LYS A 398 -6.75 16.36 13.57
CA LYS A 398 -7.46 16.09 14.82
C LYS A 398 -8.93 16.50 14.75
N ILE A 399 -9.23 17.54 14.00
CA ILE A 399 -10.60 18.09 13.87
C ILE A 399 -11.22 17.82 12.49
N ASP A 400 -10.39 17.57 11.47
CA ASP A 400 -10.81 17.27 10.10
C ASP A 400 -9.91 16.19 9.49
N GLU A 401 -10.12 14.93 9.91
CA GLU A 401 -9.41 13.78 9.31
C GLU A 401 -9.86 13.48 7.87
N THR A 402 -10.94 14.12 7.42
CA THR A 402 -11.51 13.98 6.07
C THR A 402 -10.89 14.95 5.07
N GLU A 403 -10.05 15.88 5.53
CA GLU A 403 -9.36 16.89 4.70
C GLU A 403 -10.33 17.64 3.78
N SER A 404 -11.47 18.06 4.34
CA SER A 404 -12.56 18.70 3.61
C SER A 404 -12.42 20.22 3.50
N GLU A 405 -11.85 20.85 4.53
CA GLU A 405 -11.78 22.31 4.67
C GLU A 405 -10.33 22.78 4.90
N PRO A 406 -9.66 23.31 3.84
CA PRO A 406 -8.31 23.83 3.98
C PRO A 406 -8.28 25.11 4.82
N LEU A 407 -7.33 25.18 5.75
CA LEU A 407 -7.20 26.25 6.75
C LEU A 407 -6.11 27.28 6.43
N ASN A 408 -5.62 27.34 5.20
CA ASN A 408 -4.51 28.19 4.78
C ASN A 408 -4.73 29.68 5.11
N ALA A 409 -5.92 30.19 4.83
CA ALA A 409 -6.24 31.59 5.04
C ALA A 409 -6.33 31.96 6.54
N GLN A 410 -6.66 30.97 7.39
CA GLN A 410 -6.82 31.18 8.82
C GLN A 410 -5.47 31.09 9.58
N TYR A 411 -4.51 30.31 9.04
CA TYR A 411 -3.22 30.02 9.70
C TYR A 411 -2.03 30.24 8.77
N PRO A 412 -1.82 31.44 8.22
CA PRO A 412 -0.74 31.71 7.28
C PRO A 412 0.66 31.46 7.87
N ASP A 413 0.88 31.81 9.15
CA ASP A 413 2.16 31.57 9.84
C ASP A 413 2.47 30.06 9.96
N LYS A 414 1.44 29.22 10.14
CA LYS A 414 1.58 27.76 10.16
C LYS A 414 1.94 27.22 8.77
N VAL A 415 1.34 27.75 7.71
CA VAL A 415 1.68 27.42 6.32
C VAL A 415 3.15 27.75 6.06
N GLU A 416 3.61 28.94 6.43
CA GLU A 416 5.01 29.36 6.24
C GLU A 416 5.97 28.44 7.00
N PHE A 417 5.71 28.20 8.28
CA PHE A 417 6.55 27.34 9.14
C PHE A 417 6.67 25.92 8.57
N LEU A 418 5.57 25.29 8.21
CA LEU A 418 5.57 23.92 7.66
C LEU A 418 6.20 23.87 6.28
N SER A 419 6.00 24.88 5.44
CA SER A 419 6.62 24.98 4.12
C SER A 419 8.15 25.08 4.23
N GLN A 420 8.67 25.83 5.18
CA GLN A 420 10.11 25.92 5.45
C GLN A 420 10.67 24.57 5.91
N LYS A 421 10.02 23.89 6.87
CA LYS A 421 10.42 22.55 7.32
C LYS A 421 10.45 21.56 6.16
N LEU A 422 9.39 21.57 5.32
CA LEU A 422 9.29 20.69 4.16
C LEU A 422 10.42 20.96 3.16
N SER A 423 10.71 22.24 2.87
CA SER A 423 11.77 22.64 1.95
C SER A 423 13.16 22.19 2.42
N VAL A 424 13.45 22.34 3.70
CA VAL A 424 14.71 21.85 4.30
C VAL A 424 14.84 20.34 4.11
N TRP A 425 13.81 19.58 4.50
CA TRP A 425 13.82 18.14 4.35
C TRP A 425 13.97 17.66 2.89
N LEU A 426 13.26 18.30 1.95
CA LEU A 426 13.37 17.99 0.52
C LEU A 426 14.78 18.20 0.00
N THR A 427 15.46 19.26 0.45
CA THR A 427 16.86 19.55 0.09
C THR A 427 17.81 18.49 0.64
N GLU A 428 17.66 18.15 1.92
CA GLU A 428 18.46 17.11 2.59
C GLU A 428 18.24 15.71 2.01
N ALA A 429 17.02 15.42 1.56
CA ALA A 429 16.66 14.16 0.93
C ALA A 429 17.10 14.06 -0.54
N GLY A 430 17.62 15.12 -1.15
CA GLY A 430 18.00 15.14 -2.56
C GLY A 430 16.82 15.02 -3.52
N ALA A 431 15.66 15.58 -3.15
CA ALA A 431 14.42 15.47 -3.91
C ALA A 431 14.55 15.98 -5.35
N LYS A 432 13.99 15.25 -6.31
CA LYS A 432 13.87 15.64 -7.71
C LYS A 432 12.49 16.22 -7.96
N TYR A 433 12.40 17.25 -8.79
CA TYR A 433 11.18 18.01 -9.03
C TYR A 433 10.65 17.81 -10.45
N PRO A 434 9.32 17.95 -10.66
CA PRO A 434 8.77 18.00 -12.00
C PRO A 434 9.18 19.31 -12.69
N THR A 435 9.18 19.32 -14.01
CA THR A 435 9.59 20.49 -14.83
C THR A 435 8.44 20.98 -15.71
N PRO A 436 8.37 22.27 -16.06
CA PRO A 436 7.35 22.78 -16.98
C PRO A 436 7.38 22.06 -18.33
N ASP A 437 6.20 21.68 -18.85
CA ASP A 437 6.08 21.15 -20.21
C ASP A 437 5.88 22.28 -21.21
N SER A 438 6.90 22.57 -22.04
CA SER A 438 6.82 23.59 -23.09
C SER A 438 5.81 23.27 -24.20
N GLN A 439 5.31 22.03 -24.25
CA GLN A 439 4.32 21.57 -25.24
C GLN A 439 2.95 21.30 -24.59
N TYR A 440 2.71 21.85 -23.40
CA TYR A 440 1.42 21.78 -22.73
C TYR A 440 0.28 22.32 -23.62
N ASP A 441 -0.81 21.57 -23.72
CA ASP A 441 -2.00 21.91 -24.49
C ASP A 441 -3.25 21.95 -23.58
N PRO A 442 -3.69 23.15 -23.18
CA PRO A 442 -4.84 23.31 -22.28
C PRO A 442 -6.16 22.82 -22.87
N VAL A 443 -6.30 22.81 -24.19
CA VAL A 443 -7.52 22.33 -24.87
C VAL A 443 -7.62 20.82 -24.75
N LYS A 444 -6.52 20.13 -24.98
CA LYS A 444 -6.46 18.66 -24.81
C LYS A 444 -6.64 18.24 -23.35
N GLU A 445 -6.05 18.97 -22.43
CA GLU A 445 -6.26 18.71 -20.98
C GLU A 445 -7.74 18.89 -20.60
N ALA A 446 -8.37 19.98 -21.02
CA ALA A 446 -9.79 20.24 -20.75
C ALA A 446 -10.71 19.15 -21.37
N ALA A 447 -10.42 18.72 -22.60
CA ALA A 447 -11.15 17.63 -23.26
C ALA A 447 -11.01 16.29 -22.50
N TYR A 448 -9.80 15.97 -22.02
CA TYR A 448 -9.56 14.79 -21.20
C TYR A 448 -10.34 14.86 -19.88
N LYS A 449 -10.24 15.97 -19.15
CA LYS A 449 -10.96 16.17 -17.88
C LYS A 449 -12.47 16.03 -18.07
N LYS A 450 -13.04 16.65 -19.10
CA LYS A 450 -14.46 16.53 -19.42
C LYS A 450 -14.87 15.08 -19.65
N ARG A 451 -14.14 14.33 -20.46
CA ARG A 451 -14.42 12.92 -20.76
C ARG A 451 -14.42 12.05 -19.50
N VAL A 452 -13.39 12.20 -18.63
CA VAL A 452 -13.28 11.36 -17.42
C VAL A 452 -14.31 11.74 -16.36
N GLN A 453 -14.76 12.98 -16.33
CA GLN A 453 -15.76 13.45 -15.35
C GLN A 453 -17.20 13.15 -15.78
N THR A 454 -17.47 12.96 -17.07
CA THR A 454 -18.82 12.68 -17.59
C THR A 454 -18.96 11.24 -18.04
N ASP A 455 -18.31 10.88 -19.15
CA ASP A 455 -18.50 9.58 -19.79
C ASP A 455 -18.02 8.43 -18.91
N ASN A 456 -16.88 8.61 -18.25
CA ASN A 456 -16.33 7.61 -17.34
C ASN A 456 -17.21 7.45 -16.09
N LEU A 457 -17.75 8.53 -15.55
CA LEU A 457 -18.66 8.46 -14.40
C LEU A 457 -19.90 7.61 -14.74
N LEU A 458 -20.53 7.85 -15.89
CA LEU A 458 -21.69 7.08 -16.35
C LEU A 458 -21.36 5.60 -16.53
N ARG A 459 -20.19 5.30 -17.11
CA ARG A 459 -19.72 3.92 -17.29
C ARG A 459 -19.52 3.23 -15.94
N LEU A 460 -18.88 3.87 -14.97
CA LEU A 460 -18.62 3.32 -13.65
C LEU A 460 -19.92 3.02 -12.87
N GLU A 461 -20.91 3.92 -12.91
CA GLU A 461 -22.21 3.66 -12.30
C GLU A 461 -22.94 2.48 -12.95
N LYS A 462 -22.85 2.35 -14.26
CA LYS A 462 -23.42 1.20 -14.99
C LYS A 462 -22.73 -0.11 -14.59
N GLU A 463 -21.40 -0.14 -14.57
CA GLU A 463 -20.61 -1.31 -14.17
C GLU A 463 -20.90 -1.72 -12.72
N ARG A 464 -20.96 -0.74 -11.79
CA ARG A 464 -21.30 -1.00 -10.40
C ARG A 464 -22.69 -1.66 -10.28
N LYS A 465 -23.70 -1.13 -10.97
CA LYS A 465 -25.07 -1.69 -10.97
C LYS A 465 -25.07 -3.12 -11.52
N GLN A 466 -24.30 -3.40 -12.56
CA GLN A 466 -24.17 -4.75 -13.12
C GLN A 466 -23.53 -5.72 -12.11
N GLN A 467 -22.45 -5.32 -11.45
CA GLN A 467 -21.75 -6.13 -10.44
C GLN A 467 -22.63 -6.47 -9.24
N LEU A 468 -23.56 -5.60 -8.89
CA LEU A 468 -24.54 -5.79 -7.82
C LEU A 468 -25.83 -6.50 -8.27
N SER A 469 -26.00 -6.73 -9.56
CA SER A 469 -27.18 -7.42 -10.11
C SER A 469 -27.17 -8.91 -9.79
N PRO A 470 -28.30 -9.52 -9.38
CA PRO A 470 -28.39 -10.95 -9.08
C PRO A 470 -27.95 -11.88 -10.21
N GLY A 471 -28.07 -11.44 -11.45
CA GLY A 471 -27.69 -12.23 -12.64
C GLY A 471 -26.31 -11.89 -13.20
N PHE A 472 -25.47 -11.21 -12.43
CA PHE A 472 -24.13 -10.85 -12.90
C PHE A 472 -23.26 -12.08 -13.09
N GLU A 473 -22.66 -12.19 -14.29
CA GLU A 473 -21.63 -13.18 -14.58
C GLU A 473 -20.31 -12.46 -14.93
N PRO A 474 -19.18 -12.93 -14.39
CA PRO A 474 -17.87 -12.42 -14.79
C PRO A 474 -17.65 -12.65 -16.27
N ASN A 475 -17.10 -11.69 -16.97
CA ASN A 475 -16.76 -11.80 -18.38
C ASN A 475 -15.26 -12.08 -18.59
N LYS A 476 -14.86 -12.34 -19.85
CA LYS A 476 -13.46 -12.62 -20.21
C LYS A 476 -12.49 -11.48 -19.90
N THR A 477 -12.99 -10.25 -19.74
CA THR A 477 -12.16 -9.09 -19.36
C THR A 477 -11.64 -9.17 -17.93
N TRP A 478 -12.10 -10.13 -17.16
CA TRP A 478 -11.61 -10.47 -15.83
C TRP A 478 -10.63 -11.63 -15.85
N TRP A 479 -9.75 -11.69 -16.85
CA TRP A 479 -8.67 -12.66 -16.97
C TRP A 479 -9.13 -14.12 -16.89
N ASP A 480 -10.16 -14.49 -17.67
CA ASP A 480 -10.77 -15.81 -17.68
C ASP A 480 -11.31 -16.26 -16.31
N SER A 481 -11.68 -15.31 -15.48
CA SER A 481 -12.18 -15.53 -14.14
C SER A 481 -13.60 -16.11 -14.06
N LYS A 482 -13.93 -17.13 -14.82
CA LYS A 482 -14.92 -18.10 -14.33
C LYS A 482 -14.25 -18.77 -13.15
N VAL A 483 -14.66 -18.30 -12.02
CA VAL A 483 -14.25 -18.78 -10.75
C VAL A 483 -14.64 -20.23 -10.65
N ILE A 484 -13.66 -21.04 -10.37
CA ILE A 484 -13.87 -22.44 -10.00
C ILE A 484 -13.76 -22.43 -8.48
N ASP A 485 -14.90 -22.66 -7.84
CA ASP A 485 -14.98 -22.90 -6.41
C ASP A 485 -14.19 -24.15 -6.04
#